data_7a666766b96dd5c07ecd603396118fa4
#
_entry.id   7a666766b96dd5c07ecd603396118fa4
#
_cell.length_a   1.000
_cell.length_b   1.000
_cell.length_c   1.000
_cell.angle_alpha   90.00
_cell.angle_beta   90.00
_cell.angle_gamma   90.00
#
_symmetry.space_group_name_H-M   'P 1'
#
loop_
_entity.id
_entity.type
_entity.pdbx_description
1 polymer ?
#
loop_
_entity_poly.entity_id
_entity_poly.type
_entity_poly.pdbx_seq_one_letter_code
_entity_poly.pdbx_strand_id
1 'polypeptide(L)'
;MIEVRYFARYREELDCDGERLPWSAELDSLEALRQRLLARGGAWQVLAEQCLMCARNQELCSLAEPLADGDEVAFFPPVTGG
;
A
#
# COMPACT_ATOMS: atom_id res chain seq x y z
N MET A 1 -11.21 -9.11 4.34
CA MET A 1 -10.87 -8.19 3.24
C MET A 1 -9.95 -7.09 3.74
N ILE A 2 -8.96 -6.75 2.94
CA ILE A 2 -8.09 -5.60 3.21
C ILE A 2 -8.53 -4.48 2.30
N GLU A 3 -8.72 -3.30 2.85
CA GLU A 3 -9.02 -2.12 2.04
C GLU A 3 -7.71 -1.37 1.79
N VAL A 4 -7.36 -1.19 0.52
CA VAL A 4 -6.12 -0.51 0.14
C VAL A 4 -6.49 0.80 -0.53
N ARG A 5 -5.80 1.88 -0.14
CA ARG A 5 -6.01 3.20 -0.73
C ARG A 5 -4.69 3.73 -1.27
N TYR A 6 -4.79 4.40 -2.41
CA TYR A 6 -3.64 5.00 -3.08
C TYR A 6 -3.85 6.51 -3.14
N PHE A 7 -2.82 7.28 -2.86
CA PHE A 7 -2.90 8.73 -2.78
C PHE A 7 -1.92 9.42 -3.69
N ALA A 8 -2.21 10.68 -4.00
CA ALA A 8 -1.33 11.57 -4.75
C ALA A 8 -0.94 10.94 -6.10
N ARG A 9 0.35 10.97 -6.47
CA ARG A 9 0.76 10.48 -7.78
C ARG A 9 0.59 8.97 -7.92
N TYR A 10 0.56 8.23 -6.81
CA TYR A 10 0.29 6.77 -6.90
C TYR A 10 -1.11 6.53 -7.43
N ARG A 11 -2.09 7.31 -6.95
CA ARG A 11 -3.45 7.20 -7.44
C ARG A 11 -3.52 7.52 -8.93
N GLU A 12 -2.78 8.53 -9.37
CA GLU A 12 -2.77 8.94 -10.77
C GLU A 12 -2.07 7.91 -11.65
N GLU A 13 -0.92 7.43 -11.23
CA GLU A 13 -0.14 6.47 -12.02
C GLU A 13 -0.80 5.11 -12.12
N LEU A 14 -1.49 4.69 -11.05
CA LEU A 14 -2.20 3.42 -11.04
C LEU A 14 -3.60 3.52 -11.62
N ASP A 15 -4.08 4.73 -11.85
CA ASP A 15 -5.44 5.00 -12.29
C ASP A 15 -6.45 4.29 -11.37
N CYS A 16 -6.19 4.36 -10.07
CA CYS A 16 -6.96 3.64 -9.07
C CYS A 16 -6.80 4.35 -7.74
N ASP A 17 -7.90 4.72 -7.10
CA ASP A 17 -7.84 5.40 -5.80
C ASP A 17 -7.95 4.44 -4.63
N GLY A 18 -8.31 3.19 -4.90
CA GLY A 18 -8.41 2.19 -3.85
C GLY A 18 -9.04 0.91 -4.35
N GLU A 19 -8.88 -0.14 -3.58
CA GLU A 19 -9.47 -1.44 -3.91
C GLU A 19 -9.55 -2.30 -2.65
N ARG A 20 -10.30 -3.36 -2.73
CA ARG A 20 -10.39 -4.35 -1.67
C ARG A 20 -9.76 -5.64 -2.13
N LEU A 21 -8.98 -6.24 -1.25
CA LEU A 21 -8.30 -7.51 -1.53
C LEU A 21 -8.67 -8.54 -0.48
N PRO A 22 -8.82 -9.81 -0.88
CA PRO A 22 -9.05 -10.87 0.12
C PRO A 22 -7.83 -10.98 1.03
N TRP A 23 -8.07 -11.05 2.32
CA TRP A 23 -7.00 -11.28 3.27
C TRP A 23 -6.63 -12.76 3.28
N SER A 24 -5.35 -13.05 3.46
CA SER A 24 -4.87 -14.42 3.68
C SER A 24 -3.69 -14.35 4.63
N ALA A 25 -3.32 -15.52 5.17
CA ALA A 25 -2.20 -15.57 6.11
C ALA A 25 -0.87 -15.13 5.48
N GLU A 26 -0.79 -15.13 4.15
CA GLU A 26 0.40 -14.66 3.44
C GLU A 26 0.51 -13.14 3.48
N LEU A 27 -0.59 -12.43 3.70
CA LEU A 27 -0.61 -10.98 3.82
C LEU A 27 -0.47 -10.57 5.28
N ASP A 28 0.60 -10.98 5.91
CA ASP A 28 0.80 -10.78 7.34
C ASP A 28 1.46 -9.45 7.70
N SER A 29 1.84 -8.66 6.71
CA SER A 29 2.45 -7.35 6.94
C SER A 29 2.17 -6.45 5.75
N LEU A 30 2.38 -5.14 5.94
CA LEU A 30 2.25 -4.20 4.84
C LEU A 30 3.27 -4.49 3.74
N GLU A 31 4.47 -4.95 4.11
CA GLU A 31 5.46 -5.33 3.10
C GLU A 31 4.98 -6.49 2.24
N ALA A 32 4.36 -7.49 2.86
CA ALA A 32 3.81 -8.63 2.12
C ALA A 32 2.73 -8.17 1.14
N LEU A 33 1.87 -7.24 1.56
CA LEU A 33 0.86 -6.66 0.70
C LEU A 33 1.50 -5.89 -0.46
N ARG A 34 2.50 -5.07 -0.16
CA ARG A 34 3.22 -4.31 -1.17
C ARG A 34 3.83 -5.23 -2.21
N GLN A 35 4.47 -6.33 -1.78
CA GLN A 35 5.06 -7.29 -2.71
C GLN A 35 3.99 -7.93 -3.61
N ARG A 36 2.82 -8.20 -3.05
CA ARG A 36 1.71 -8.73 -3.84
C ARG A 36 1.30 -7.76 -4.95
N LEU A 37 1.24 -6.48 -4.62
CA LEU A 37 0.86 -5.46 -5.60
C LEU A 37 1.95 -5.26 -6.65
N LEU A 38 3.22 -5.30 -6.23
CA LEU A 38 4.35 -5.19 -7.17
C LEU A 38 4.35 -6.33 -8.19
N ALA A 39 3.89 -7.50 -7.79
CA ALA A 39 3.85 -8.65 -8.68
C ALA A 39 2.91 -8.44 -9.88
N ARG A 40 2.05 -7.45 -9.83
CA ARG A 40 1.18 -7.12 -10.97
C ARG A 40 1.96 -6.54 -12.14
N GLY A 41 3.14 -5.97 -11.88
CA GLY A 41 4.00 -5.41 -12.92
C GLY A 41 3.49 -4.08 -13.48
N GLY A 42 4.13 -3.60 -14.53
CA GLY A 42 3.70 -2.36 -15.20
C GLY A 42 3.68 -1.18 -14.26
N ALA A 43 2.60 -0.42 -14.27
CA ALA A 43 2.45 0.79 -13.45
C ALA A 43 2.59 0.51 -11.96
N TRP A 44 2.33 -0.72 -11.51
CA TRP A 44 2.42 -1.07 -10.09
C TRP A 44 3.83 -0.98 -9.54
N GLN A 45 4.84 -0.94 -10.42
CA GLN A 45 6.23 -0.79 -10.00
C GLN A 45 6.50 0.55 -9.31
N VAL A 46 5.60 1.52 -9.42
CA VAL A 46 5.71 2.78 -8.68
C VAL A 46 5.78 2.53 -7.18
N LEU A 47 5.18 1.45 -6.70
CA LEU A 47 5.18 1.11 -5.28
C LEU A 47 6.52 0.53 -4.81
N ALA A 48 7.49 0.34 -5.71
CA ALA A 48 8.83 -0.10 -5.33
C ALA A 48 9.70 1.04 -4.80
N GLU A 49 9.21 2.25 -4.81
CA GLU A 49 9.95 3.42 -4.35
C GLU A 49 10.38 3.25 -2.89
N GLN A 50 11.68 3.46 -2.62
CA GLN A 50 12.22 3.21 -1.29
C GLN A 50 11.65 4.15 -0.23
N CYS A 51 11.29 5.35 -0.63
CA CYS A 51 10.77 6.37 0.28
C CYS A 51 9.25 6.31 0.44
N LEU A 52 8.63 5.28 -0.11
CA LEU A 52 7.19 5.10 -0.01
C LEU A 52 6.74 5.16 1.45
N MET A 53 5.64 5.86 1.68
CA MET A 53 5.05 5.95 3.01
C MET A 53 3.78 5.13 3.07
N CYS A 54 3.45 4.66 4.25
CA CYS A 54 2.25 3.87 4.44
C CYS A 54 1.60 4.15 5.78
N ALA A 55 0.33 3.83 5.85
CA ALA A 55 -0.45 3.95 7.07
C ALA A 55 -1.35 2.73 7.20
N ARG A 56 -1.60 2.33 8.44
CA ARG A 56 -2.53 1.26 8.77
C ARG A 56 -3.60 1.85 9.66
N ASN A 57 -4.85 1.70 9.24
CA ASN A 57 -5.99 2.25 9.97
C ASN A 57 -5.79 3.73 10.30
N GLN A 58 -5.28 4.48 9.30
CA GLN A 58 -5.09 5.93 9.35
C GLN A 58 -3.95 6.38 10.29
N GLU A 59 -3.09 5.45 10.69
CA GLU A 59 -1.91 5.78 11.49
C GLU A 59 -0.66 5.47 10.68
N LEU A 60 0.27 6.43 10.60
CA LEU A 60 1.55 6.21 9.92
C LEU A 60 2.27 5.05 10.57
N CYS A 61 2.87 4.21 9.74
CA CYS A 61 3.58 3.04 10.21
C CYS A 61 4.68 2.67 9.22
N SER A 62 5.45 1.64 9.57
CA SER A 62 6.45 1.10 8.65
C SER A 62 5.87 -0.07 7.89
N LEU A 63 6.60 -0.52 6.86
CA LEU A 63 6.21 -1.70 6.10
C LEU A 63 6.27 -2.97 6.92
N ALA A 64 6.98 -2.95 8.04
CA ALA A 64 7.05 -4.10 8.94
C ALA A 64 5.79 -4.27 9.80
N GLU A 65 4.89 -3.32 9.75
CA GLU A 65 3.68 -3.35 10.56
C GLU A 65 2.83 -4.59 10.22
N PRO A 66 2.39 -5.34 11.24
CA PRO A 66 1.53 -6.49 11.00
C PRO A 66 0.20 -6.07 10.38
N LEU A 67 -0.35 -6.95 9.57
CA LEU A 67 -1.61 -6.73 8.87
C LEU A 67 -2.60 -7.83 9.25
N ALA A 68 -3.83 -7.44 9.49
CA ALA A 68 -4.90 -8.37 9.86
C ALA A 68 -6.11 -8.17 8.96
N ASP A 69 -6.97 -9.18 8.92
CA ASP A 69 -8.21 -9.11 8.16
C ASP A 69 -9.05 -7.93 8.67
N GLY A 70 -9.55 -7.15 7.74
CA GLY A 70 -10.35 -5.99 8.07
C GLY A 70 -9.57 -4.68 8.15
N ASP A 71 -8.24 -4.72 8.03
CA ASP A 71 -7.46 -3.50 8.11
C ASP A 71 -7.58 -2.65 6.85
N GLU A 72 -7.39 -1.35 7.05
CA GLU A 72 -7.27 -0.38 5.96
C GLU A 72 -5.81 0.02 5.83
N VAL A 73 -5.30 -0.01 4.61
CA VAL A 73 -3.91 0.34 4.32
C VAL A 73 -3.88 1.46 3.31
N ALA A 74 -3.03 2.45 3.54
CA ALA A 74 -2.80 3.52 2.59
C ALA A 74 -1.34 3.53 2.16
N PHE A 75 -1.11 3.72 0.86
CA PHE A 75 0.21 3.95 0.30
C PHE A 75 0.26 5.32 -0.31
N PHE A 76 1.31 6.06 -0.05
CA PHE A 76 1.47 7.39 -0.61
C PHE A 76 2.94 7.73 -0.77
N PRO A 77 3.26 8.61 -1.73
CA PRO A 77 4.65 9.00 -1.94
C PRO A 77 5.14 9.84 -0.77
N PRO A 78 6.47 9.93 -0.61
CA PRO A 78 7.01 10.74 0.47
C PRO A 78 6.59 12.20 0.29
N VAL A 79 6.29 12.84 1.42
CA VAL A 79 6.03 14.26 1.43
C VAL A 79 7.39 14.95 1.37
N THR A 80 7.74 15.44 0.19
CA THR A 80 8.93 16.27 0.09
C THR A 80 8.58 17.62 0.67
N GLY A 81 9.11 17.91 1.79
CA GLY A 81 8.85 19.13 2.49
C GLY A 81 9.43 20.33 1.77
N GLY A 82 8.81 20.68 0.78
CA GLY A 82 9.10 21.90 0.11
C GLY A 82 10.20 22.03 -0.76
#